data_8013a6eadf4e2318736b3e4dc6a0e9ca
#
_entry.id   8013a6eadf4e2318736b3e4dc6a0e9ca
#
_cell.length_a   1.000
_cell.length_b   1.000
_cell.length_c   1.000
_cell.angle_alpha   90.00
_cell.angle_beta   90.00
_cell.angle_gamma   90.00
#
_symmetry.space_group_name_H-M   'P 1'
#
loop_
_entity.id
_entity.type
_entity.pdbx_description
1 polymer ?
#
loop_
_entity_poly.entity_id
_entity_poly.type
_entity_poly.pdbx_seq_one_letter_code
_entity_poly.pdbx_strand_id
1 'polypeptide(L)'
;MQTKNVAAAEIAQKFVKAINAHDTDGLTKLMSSDHVFVDSLGNRAPASAMRSGWQGYFTMVPDYWIKVDQIVSEGNVIILFGSAGGTFVPKGGTMKPENKWETSVAWRALVKEGRVAEWRIYCDNEPIREKMRAAAS
;
A
#
# COMPACT_ATOMS: atom_id res chain seq x y z
N MET A 1 22.07 -16.17 4.97
CA MET A 1 21.24 -16.16 3.76
C MET A 1 19.76 -16.21 4.12
N GLN A 2 19.29 -17.29 4.74
CA GLN A 2 17.90 -17.37 5.19
C GLN A 2 17.55 -16.29 6.22
N THR A 3 18.50 -15.94 7.10
CA THR A 3 18.29 -14.89 8.11
C THR A 3 17.97 -13.54 7.46
N LYS A 4 18.66 -13.18 6.35
CA LYS A 4 18.38 -11.94 5.63
C LYS A 4 17.01 -11.97 4.99
N ASN A 5 16.59 -13.11 4.41
CA ASN A 5 15.29 -13.25 3.77
C ASN A 5 14.17 -13.15 4.82
N VAL A 6 14.35 -13.79 5.98
CA VAL A 6 13.39 -13.73 7.08
C VAL A 6 13.27 -12.30 7.58
N ALA A 7 14.41 -11.62 7.77
CA ALA A 7 14.41 -10.23 8.25
C ALA A 7 13.73 -9.30 7.24
N ALA A 8 13.98 -9.47 5.94
CA ALA A 8 13.36 -8.67 4.89
C ALA A 8 11.84 -8.89 4.86
N ALA A 9 11.40 -10.15 4.97
CA ALA A 9 9.98 -10.46 5.01
C ALA A 9 9.30 -9.84 6.24
N GLU A 10 9.96 -9.87 7.39
CA GLU A 10 9.43 -9.23 8.61
C GLU A 10 9.27 -7.72 8.43
N ILE A 11 10.22 -7.06 7.79
CA ILE A 11 10.11 -5.62 7.51
C ILE A 11 8.93 -5.34 6.59
N ALA A 12 8.77 -6.13 5.53
CA ALA A 12 7.62 -5.99 4.63
C ALA A 12 6.30 -6.17 5.38
N GLN A 13 6.23 -7.14 6.30
CA GLN A 13 5.04 -7.38 7.12
C GLN A 13 4.77 -6.24 8.10
N LYS A 14 5.81 -5.63 8.65
CA LYS A 14 5.65 -4.43 9.48
C LYS A 14 5.05 -3.27 8.68
N PHE A 15 5.46 -3.14 7.42
CA PHE A 15 4.91 -2.13 6.52
C PHE A 15 3.41 -2.38 6.29
N VAL A 16 3.02 -3.63 6.03
CA VAL A 16 1.61 -4.04 5.89
C VAL A 16 0.81 -3.68 7.16
N LYS A 17 1.37 -3.99 8.32
CA LYS A 17 0.72 -3.70 9.61
C LYS A 17 0.51 -2.20 9.79
N ALA A 18 1.49 -1.38 9.42
CA ALA A 18 1.39 0.07 9.50
C ALA A 18 0.33 0.60 8.52
N ILE A 19 0.23 0.03 7.32
CA ILE A 19 -0.84 0.39 6.37
C ILE A 19 -2.20 0.13 7.01
N ASN A 20 -2.41 -1.07 7.55
CA ASN A 20 -3.70 -1.45 8.14
C ASN A 20 -4.04 -0.64 9.40
N ALA A 21 -3.04 -0.17 10.11
CA ALA A 21 -3.23 0.72 11.26
C ALA A 21 -3.41 2.19 10.85
N HIS A 22 -3.25 2.51 9.57
CA HIS A 22 -3.24 3.88 9.04
C HIS A 22 -2.19 4.74 9.78
N ASP A 23 -1.06 4.12 10.10
CA ASP A 23 0.03 4.73 10.87
C ASP A 23 1.05 5.36 9.92
N THR A 24 0.81 6.61 9.52
CA THR A 24 1.71 7.29 8.59
C THR A 24 3.09 7.52 9.17
N ASP A 25 3.21 7.76 10.48
CA ASP A 25 4.51 7.88 11.14
C ASP A 25 5.28 6.56 11.09
N GLY A 26 4.60 5.46 11.39
CA GLY A 26 5.19 4.13 11.30
C GLY A 26 5.64 3.80 9.90
N LEU A 27 4.83 4.13 8.88
CA LEU A 27 5.18 3.93 7.48
C LEU A 27 6.44 4.71 7.11
N THR A 28 6.52 5.99 7.46
CA THR A 28 7.67 6.82 7.11
C THR A 28 8.95 6.36 7.82
N LYS A 29 8.84 5.87 9.05
CA LYS A 29 9.98 5.32 9.78
C LYS A 29 10.52 4.03 9.15
N LEU A 30 9.67 3.27 8.50
CA LEU A 30 10.06 2.05 7.80
C LEU A 30 10.66 2.31 6.42
N MET A 31 10.50 3.51 5.88
CA MET A 31 11.04 3.87 4.58
C MET A 31 12.53 4.22 4.66
N SER A 32 13.31 3.73 3.68
CA SER A 32 14.68 4.20 3.52
C SER A 32 14.69 5.64 3.01
N SER A 33 15.83 6.31 3.11
CA SER A 33 15.96 7.70 2.62
C SER A 33 15.75 7.79 1.11
N ASP A 34 16.06 6.72 0.37
CA ASP A 34 15.88 6.63 -1.08
C ASP A 34 14.61 5.88 -1.48
N HIS A 35 13.67 5.71 -0.55
CA HIS A 35 12.42 5.01 -0.78
C HIS A 35 11.67 5.58 -1.98
N VAL A 36 11.09 4.69 -2.78
CA VAL A 36 10.23 5.04 -3.91
C VAL A 36 8.94 4.25 -3.80
N PHE A 37 7.83 4.95 -3.92
CA PHE A 37 6.51 4.33 -4.10
C PHE A 37 6.22 4.26 -5.58
N VAL A 38 5.78 3.09 -6.06
CA VAL A 38 5.41 2.91 -7.47
C VAL A 38 3.97 2.42 -7.53
N ASP A 39 3.10 3.20 -8.16
CA ASP A 39 1.69 2.83 -8.30
C ASP A 39 1.48 1.80 -9.42
N SER A 40 0.24 1.35 -9.58
CA SER A 40 -0.09 0.31 -10.55
C SER A 40 0.06 0.75 -12.01
N LEU A 41 0.20 2.04 -12.26
CA LEU A 41 0.46 2.59 -13.59
C LEU A 41 1.95 2.82 -13.85
N GLY A 42 2.80 2.56 -12.83
CA GLY A 42 4.23 2.79 -12.95
C GLY A 42 4.68 4.20 -12.56
N ASN A 43 3.78 5.04 -12.07
CA ASN A 43 4.14 6.37 -11.59
C ASN A 43 4.93 6.24 -10.29
N ARG A 44 5.98 7.05 -10.15
CA ARG A 44 6.93 6.96 -9.03
C ARG A 44 6.84 8.21 -8.16
N ALA A 45 6.91 8.01 -6.85
CA ALA A 45 6.92 9.10 -5.87
C ALA A 45 8.05 8.87 -4.86
N PRO A 46 8.82 9.94 -4.51
CA PRO A 46 9.91 9.81 -3.56
C PRO A 46 9.41 9.72 -2.12
N ALA A 47 10.29 9.30 -1.22
CA ALA A 47 9.97 9.19 0.21
C ALA A 47 9.39 10.50 0.77
N SER A 48 9.93 11.65 0.35
CA SER A 48 9.49 12.96 0.84
C SER A 48 8.02 13.28 0.52
N ALA A 49 7.43 12.61 -0.47
CA ALA A 49 6.03 12.80 -0.85
C ALA A 49 5.09 11.83 -0.14
N MET A 50 5.62 10.80 0.53
CA MET A 50 4.78 9.68 0.95
C MET A 50 4.04 9.89 2.26
N ARG A 51 4.49 10.79 3.13
CA ARG A 51 3.71 11.11 4.33
C ARG A 51 2.34 11.69 3.92
N SER A 52 2.33 12.72 3.10
CA SER A 52 1.07 13.31 2.63
C SER A 52 0.34 12.40 1.65
N GLY A 53 1.08 11.60 0.87
CA GLY A 53 0.49 10.60 -0.02
C GLY A 53 -0.36 9.58 0.73
N TRP A 54 0.18 8.98 1.78
CA TRP A 54 -0.58 8.02 2.59
C TRP A 54 -1.71 8.70 3.37
N GLN A 55 -1.46 9.88 3.94
CA GLN A 55 -2.51 10.63 4.65
C GLN A 55 -3.70 10.94 3.72
N GLY A 56 -3.39 11.39 2.49
CA GLY A 56 -4.43 11.67 1.50
C GLY A 56 -5.22 10.42 1.13
N TYR A 57 -4.53 9.29 0.95
CA TYR A 57 -5.20 8.04 0.63
C TYR A 57 -6.11 7.56 1.76
N PHE A 58 -5.64 7.63 3.01
CA PHE A 58 -6.45 7.25 4.18
C PHE A 58 -7.63 8.20 4.40
N THR A 59 -7.53 9.45 3.92
CA THR A 59 -8.66 10.37 3.94
C THR A 59 -9.70 9.98 2.88
N MET A 60 -9.23 9.60 1.69
CA MET A 60 -10.08 9.19 0.59
C MET A 60 -10.73 7.81 0.83
N VAL A 61 -10.01 6.91 1.51
CA VAL A 61 -10.48 5.57 1.84
C VAL A 61 -10.23 5.32 3.34
N PRO A 62 -11.11 5.86 4.21
CA PRO A 62 -10.85 5.84 5.66
C PRO A 62 -10.81 4.45 6.30
N ASP A 63 -11.40 3.47 5.64
CA ASP A 63 -11.42 2.06 6.06
C ASP A 63 -10.51 1.19 5.21
N TYR A 64 -9.50 1.78 4.55
CA TYR A 64 -8.58 1.04 3.69
C TYR A 64 -7.93 -0.11 4.46
N TRP A 65 -7.92 -1.28 3.84
CA TRP A 65 -7.31 -2.48 4.38
C TRP A 65 -6.57 -3.24 3.28
N ILE A 66 -5.54 -3.96 3.67
CA ILE A 66 -4.89 -4.92 2.80
C ILE A 66 -4.81 -6.25 3.54
N LYS A 67 -4.92 -7.33 2.78
CA LYS A 67 -4.83 -8.69 3.30
C LYS A 67 -3.81 -9.45 2.48
N VAL A 68 -2.83 -10.05 3.14
CA VAL A 68 -1.78 -10.82 2.48
C VAL A 68 -2.08 -12.30 2.64
N ASP A 69 -2.18 -13.00 1.53
CA ASP A 69 -2.46 -14.43 1.49
C ASP A 69 -1.19 -15.27 1.32
N GLN A 70 -0.18 -14.72 0.64
CA GLN A 70 1.05 -15.44 0.33
C GLN A 70 2.21 -14.48 0.25
N ILE A 71 3.36 -14.90 0.74
CA ILE A 71 4.60 -14.13 0.66
C ILE A 71 5.66 -15.01 -0.02
N VAL A 72 6.32 -14.44 -1.02
CA VAL A 72 7.43 -15.08 -1.72
C VAL A 72 8.64 -14.17 -1.58
N SER A 73 9.77 -14.72 -1.16
CA SER A 73 11.00 -13.96 -0.95
C SER A 73 12.10 -14.45 -1.86
N GLU A 74 12.83 -13.51 -2.45
CA GLU A 74 14.08 -13.79 -3.14
C GLU A 74 15.08 -12.70 -2.75
N GLY A 75 16.01 -13.04 -1.85
CA GLY A 75 16.94 -12.07 -1.29
C GLY A 75 16.19 -10.94 -0.59
N ASN A 76 16.43 -9.73 -1.02
CA ASN A 76 15.79 -8.52 -0.47
C ASN A 76 14.46 -8.17 -1.15
N VAL A 77 14.05 -8.95 -2.13
CA VAL A 77 12.80 -8.73 -2.87
C VAL A 77 11.72 -9.58 -2.23
N ILE A 78 10.68 -8.94 -1.74
CA ILE A 78 9.56 -9.61 -1.08
C ILE A 78 8.32 -9.35 -1.92
N ILE A 79 7.67 -10.42 -2.39
CA ILE A 79 6.42 -10.32 -3.13
C ILE A 79 5.30 -10.80 -2.22
N LEU A 80 4.28 -9.96 -2.08
CA LEU A 80 3.12 -10.26 -1.25
C LEU A 80 1.91 -10.32 -2.18
N PHE A 81 1.16 -11.41 -2.10
CA PHE A 81 -0.07 -11.58 -2.89
C PHE A 81 -1.27 -11.51 -1.96
N GLY A 82 -2.31 -10.83 -2.37
CA GLY A 82 -3.51 -10.76 -1.57
C GLY A 82 -4.58 -9.88 -2.19
N SER A 83 -5.24 -9.13 -1.35
CA SER A 83 -6.33 -8.25 -1.75
C SER A 83 -6.27 -6.94 -0.97
N ALA A 84 -6.95 -5.95 -1.49
CA ALA A 84 -7.08 -4.64 -0.85
C ALA A 84 -8.50 -4.14 -1.10
N GLY A 85 -8.98 -3.30 -0.21
CA GLY A 85 -10.30 -2.73 -0.36
C GLY A 85 -10.58 -1.63 0.64
N GLY A 86 -11.80 -1.14 0.57
CA GLY A 86 -12.27 -0.09 1.45
C GLY A 86 -13.48 0.59 0.83
N THR A 87 -13.78 1.77 1.32
CA THR A 87 -14.91 2.56 0.85
C THR A 87 -14.40 3.91 0.36
N PHE A 88 -14.64 4.23 -0.90
CA PHE A 88 -14.26 5.53 -1.44
C PHE A 88 -15.17 6.62 -0.85
N VAL A 89 -14.55 7.68 -0.33
CA VAL A 89 -15.26 8.85 0.18
C VAL A 89 -14.86 10.06 -0.67
N PRO A 90 -15.79 10.62 -1.46
CA PRO A 90 -15.49 11.83 -2.23
C PRO A 90 -15.26 13.01 -1.30
N LYS A 91 -14.56 14.02 -1.79
CA LYS A 91 -14.26 15.23 -1.01
C LYS A 91 -15.56 15.85 -0.50
N GLY A 92 -15.64 16.05 0.82
CA GLY A 92 -16.85 16.59 1.47
C GLY A 92 -17.99 15.59 1.61
N GLY A 93 -17.79 14.35 1.18
CA GLY A 93 -18.81 13.31 1.28
C GLY A 93 -18.71 12.49 2.55
N THR A 94 -19.55 11.46 2.62
CA THR A 94 -19.58 10.53 3.76
C THR A 94 -19.41 9.10 3.29
N MET A 95 -19.16 8.18 4.23
CA MET A 95 -19.08 6.76 3.93
C MET A 95 -20.42 6.22 3.49
N LYS A 96 -20.45 5.55 2.33
CA LYS A 96 -21.67 4.94 1.78
C LYS A 96 -21.36 3.51 1.35
N PRO A 97 -22.21 2.53 1.69
CA PRO A 97 -21.96 1.13 1.33
C PRO A 97 -21.79 0.90 -0.17
N GLU A 98 -22.47 1.67 -1.01
CA GLU A 98 -22.37 1.55 -2.47
C GLU A 98 -20.98 1.93 -3.01
N ASN A 99 -20.15 2.62 -2.21
CA ASN A 99 -18.80 3.01 -2.60
C ASN A 99 -17.73 2.01 -2.14
N LYS A 100 -18.13 0.87 -1.58
CA LYS A 100 -17.19 -0.20 -1.24
C LYS A 100 -16.60 -0.84 -2.49
N TRP A 101 -15.32 -1.16 -2.41
CA TRP A 101 -14.60 -1.81 -3.49
C TRP A 101 -13.58 -2.79 -2.91
N GLU A 102 -13.19 -3.75 -3.74
CA GLU A 102 -12.15 -4.72 -3.40
C GLU A 102 -11.47 -5.15 -4.69
N THR A 103 -10.17 -5.43 -4.63
CA THR A 103 -9.41 -5.89 -5.79
C THR A 103 -8.28 -6.82 -5.35
N SER A 104 -7.87 -7.70 -6.23
CA SER A 104 -6.69 -8.53 -6.03
C SER A 104 -5.44 -7.70 -6.27
N VAL A 105 -4.41 -7.91 -5.45
CA VAL A 105 -3.20 -7.08 -5.48
C VAL A 105 -1.97 -7.96 -5.29
N ALA A 106 -0.89 -7.59 -5.97
CA ALA A 106 0.44 -8.03 -5.63
C ALA A 106 1.28 -6.80 -5.28
N TRP A 107 2.03 -6.90 -4.19
CA TRP A 107 2.97 -5.84 -3.80
C TRP A 107 4.38 -6.36 -3.92
N ARG A 108 5.28 -5.50 -4.40
CA ARG A 108 6.70 -5.79 -4.43
C ARG A 108 7.38 -4.84 -3.44
N ALA A 109 7.98 -5.41 -2.41
CA ALA A 109 8.77 -4.65 -1.45
C ALA A 109 10.25 -4.96 -1.67
N LEU A 110 11.06 -3.92 -1.85
CA LEU A 110 12.50 -4.03 -1.84
C LEU A 110 12.98 -3.54 -0.48
N VAL A 111 13.68 -4.41 0.25
CA VAL A 111 14.13 -4.10 1.62
C VAL A 111 15.65 -3.92 1.61
N LYS A 112 16.13 -2.81 2.17
CA LYS A 112 17.55 -2.52 2.29
C LYS A 112 17.83 -2.04 3.71
N GLU A 113 18.78 -2.69 4.38
CA GLU A 113 19.23 -2.30 5.71
C GLU A 113 18.07 -2.11 6.71
N GLY A 114 17.12 -3.05 6.69
CA GLY A 114 16.00 -3.05 7.61
C GLY A 114 14.91 -2.03 7.29
N ARG A 115 14.92 -1.45 6.09
CA ARG A 115 13.94 -0.46 5.66
C ARG A 115 13.39 -0.78 4.28
N VAL A 116 12.19 -0.29 3.99
CA VAL A 116 11.55 -0.48 2.70
C VAL A 116 12.07 0.59 1.73
N ALA A 117 12.83 0.14 0.72
CA ALA A 117 13.40 1.03 -0.30
C ALA A 117 12.46 1.20 -1.50
N GLU A 118 11.57 0.25 -1.72
CA GLU A 118 10.54 0.36 -2.75
C GLU A 118 9.29 -0.35 -2.28
N TRP A 119 8.14 0.29 -2.48
CA TRP A 119 6.84 -0.35 -2.32
C TRP A 119 6.09 -0.15 -3.63
N ARG A 120 5.89 -1.25 -4.36
CA ARG A 120 5.25 -1.20 -5.67
C ARG A 120 3.98 -2.02 -5.68
N ILE A 121 2.94 -1.48 -6.29
CA ILE A 121 1.62 -2.09 -6.35
C ILE A 121 1.35 -2.57 -7.78
N TYR A 122 0.83 -3.80 -7.88
CA TYR A 122 0.32 -4.37 -9.12
C TYR A 122 -1.13 -4.74 -8.89
N CYS A 123 -2.05 -3.98 -9.45
CA CYS A 123 -3.47 -4.28 -9.27
C CYS A 123 -4.29 -3.66 -10.39
N ASP A 124 -5.54 -4.14 -10.50
CA ASP A 124 -6.54 -3.49 -11.33
C ASP A 124 -7.21 -2.41 -10.48
N ASN A 125 -7.14 -1.17 -10.91
CA ASN A 125 -7.76 -0.04 -10.23
C ASN A 125 -9.21 0.22 -10.68
N GLU A 126 -9.74 -0.58 -11.61
CA GLU A 126 -11.09 -0.37 -12.10
C GLU A 126 -12.14 -0.41 -10.98
N PRO A 127 -12.07 -1.34 -10.02
CA PRO A 127 -13.07 -1.35 -8.94
C PRO A 127 -13.21 -0.03 -8.20
N ILE A 128 -12.09 0.62 -7.82
CA ILE A 128 -12.18 1.92 -7.15
C ILE A 128 -12.53 3.04 -8.13
N ARG A 129 -12.00 3.00 -9.35
CA ARG A 129 -12.30 4.02 -10.35
C ARG A 129 -13.79 4.05 -10.71
N GLU A 130 -14.42 2.88 -10.76
CA GLU A 130 -15.87 2.78 -10.98
C GLU A 130 -16.62 3.56 -9.90
N LYS A 131 -16.21 3.42 -8.64
CA LYS A 131 -16.83 4.15 -7.53
C LYS A 131 -16.57 5.64 -7.61
N MET A 132 -15.37 6.03 -8.03
CA MET A 132 -15.03 7.44 -8.23
C MET A 132 -15.90 8.08 -9.31
N ARG A 133 -16.10 7.39 -10.43
CA ARG A 133 -16.92 7.87 -11.52
C ARG A 133 -18.39 7.99 -11.09
N ALA A 134 -18.90 6.98 -10.40
CA ALA A 134 -20.28 6.98 -9.91
C ALA A 134 -20.52 8.12 -8.92
N ALA A 135 -19.56 8.41 -8.06
CA ALA A 135 -19.65 9.50 -7.08
C ALA A 135 -19.55 10.88 -7.74
N ALA A 136 -18.90 11.00 -8.89
CA ALA A 136 -18.75 12.25 -9.61
C ALA A 136 -19.99 12.64 -10.42
N SER A 137 -20.86 11.69 -10.72
CA SER A 137 -22.12 11.95 -11.44
C SER A 137 -23.26 12.12 -10.45
#